data_6ac0564f1d7f4ce8a2ceff55c85ff890
#
_entry.id   6ac0564f1d7f4ce8a2ceff55c85ff890
#
_cell.length_a   1.000
_cell.length_b   1.000
_cell.length_c   1.000
_cell.angle_alpha   90.00
_cell.angle_beta   90.00
_cell.angle_gamma   90.00
#
_symmetry.space_group_name_H-M   'P 1'
#
loop_
_entity.id
_entity.type
_entity.pdbx_description
1 polymer ?
#
loop_
_entity_poly.entity_id
_entity_poly.type
_entity_poly.pdbx_seq_one_letter_code
_entity_poly.pdbx_strand_id
1 'polypeptide(L)'
;SSPIESRGRRFFTILGTLVQGRVSLVGAAAVASQLAMTIAVKYGVVRRQFPVPGADTEQVLLDYQQHQRRLLPRLANAYAMTFAQDELLSIFHEVFSGEKDTEEERQDLETLAAALKPYATWSALDIIQGARESCGGQGYLAENRLSTLHGDMDVYVTFEGDNTVLLQLVAKRLLGDYAKQFKGADFGTMAGYLADQVGEAAFNRSGLRRLAQNVADFGSTARSIGYVRSTASQRQLLTDRVHTMVANIADHLKPASKLPPEEAAALMNKHQAALIDAAWAHAELVVWEAFTHAVDRMEEGDNKQVLRWLRDLHGFTLIEKHRDWYLMKGRLSAHRAEAITDYINHRLLPRLRPHALDLVDSFGLAEGHIRAPIATGEEHERQEEARAYEKGIA
;
A
#
# COMPACT_ATOMS: atom_id res chain seq x y z
N SER A 1 -18.08 -40.29 1.41
CA SER A 1 -18.89 -39.52 2.39
C SER A 1 -17.92 -38.60 3.14
N SER A 2 -18.33 -37.36 3.35
CA SER A 2 -17.54 -36.34 4.10
C SER A 2 -17.93 -36.41 5.57
N PRO A 3 -16.98 -36.28 6.52
CA PRO A 3 -17.29 -36.14 7.94
C PRO A 3 -18.04 -34.85 8.28
N ILE A 4 -18.08 -33.88 7.34
CA ILE A 4 -18.78 -32.60 7.51
C ILE A 4 -20.19 -32.74 6.97
N GLU A 5 -21.20 -32.71 7.84
CA GLU A 5 -22.62 -32.91 7.47
C GLU A 5 -23.20 -31.76 6.66
N SER A 6 -22.90 -30.52 7.03
CA SER A 6 -23.41 -29.32 6.34
C SER A 6 -22.77 -29.15 4.97
N ARG A 7 -23.59 -29.02 3.90
CA ARG A 7 -23.14 -28.75 2.54
C ARG A 7 -22.38 -27.42 2.43
N GLY A 8 -22.88 -26.38 3.09
CA GLY A 8 -22.24 -25.08 3.13
C GLY A 8 -20.87 -25.14 3.81
N ARG A 9 -20.79 -25.83 4.97
CA ARG A 9 -19.52 -25.98 5.69
C ARG A 9 -18.49 -26.76 4.87
N ARG A 10 -18.91 -27.82 4.16
CA ARG A 10 -18.01 -28.55 3.21
C ARG A 10 -17.46 -27.63 2.13
N PHE A 11 -18.33 -26.83 1.52
CA PHE A 11 -17.94 -25.89 0.48
C PHE A 11 -16.92 -24.88 0.99
N PHE A 12 -17.17 -24.25 2.14
CA PHE A 12 -16.22 -23.30 2.74
C PHE A 12 -14.91 -23.96 3.21
N THR A 13 -14.95 -25.21 3.68
CA THR A 13 -13.72 -25.95 4.02
C THR A 13 -12.87 -26.20 2.78
N ILE A 14 -13.47 -26.52 1.64
CA ILE A 14 -12.76 -26.66 0.36
C ILE A 14 -12.21 -25.32 -0.11
N LEU A 15 -12.98 -24.22 0.04
CA LEU A 15 -12.49 -22.88 -0.29
C LEU A 15 -11.27 -22.46 0.55
N GLY A 16 -11.15 -22.95 1.79
CA GLY A 16 -9.96 -22.72 2.62
C GLY A 16 -8.65 -23.19 1.96
N THR A 17 -8.70 -24.18 1.05
CA THR A 17 -7.52 -24.61 0.28
C THR A 17 -7.03 -23.54 -0.70
N LEU A 18 -7.86 -22.56 -1.07
CA LEU A 18 -7.48 -21.43 -1.91
C LEU A 18 -6.59 -20.40 -1.18
N VAL A 19 -6.47 -20.49 0.14
CA VAL A 19 -5.59 -19.59 0.92
C VAL A 19 -4.16 -19.71 0.44
N GLN A 20 -3.66 -20.92 0.18
CA GLN A 20 -2.31 -21.15 -0.34
C GLN A 20 -2.09 -20.43 -1.68
N GLY A 21 -3.05 -20.53 -2.60
CA GLY A 21 -2.99 -19.83 -3.89
C GLY A 21 -2.91 -18.32 -3.69
N ARG A 22 -3.76 -17.74 -2.83
CA ARG A 22 -3.75 -16.30 -2.53
C ARG A 22 -2.43 -15.84 -1.93
N VAL A 23 -1.85 -16.60 -0.98
CA VAL A 23 -0.53 -16.33 -0.41
C VAL A 23 0.55 -16.31 -1.49
N SER A 24 0.54 -17.30 -2.40
CA SER A 24 1.48 -17.37 -3.53
C SER A 24 1.34 -16.17 -4.48
N LEU A 25 0.10 -15.69 -4.73
CA LEU A 25 -0.14 -14.56 -5.61
C LEU A 25 0.34 -13.23 -5.02
N VAL A 26 0.27 -13.05 -3.69
CA VAL A 26 0.87 -11.87 -3.03
C VAL A 26 2.38 -11.86 -3.27
N GLY A 27 3.05 -13.01 -3.13
CA GLY A 27 4.49 -13.15 -3.40
C GLY A 27 4.84 -12.88 -4.87
N ALA A 28 4.07 -13.44 -5.80
CA ALA A 28 4.27 -13.21 -7.24
C ALA A 28 4.13 -11.72 -7.60
N ALA A 29 3.11 -11.03 -7.04
CA ALA A 29 2.90 -9.61 -7.24
C ALA A 29 4.04 -8.75 -6.66
N ALA A 30 4.56 -9.12 -5.47
CA ALA A 30 5.69 -8.45 -4.86
C ALA A 30 6.95 -8.58 -5.75
N VAL A 31 7.27 -9.80 -6.21
CA VAL A 31 8.45 -10.03 -7.07
C VAL A 31 8.30 -9.36 -8.44
N ALA A 32 7.12 -9.36 -9.04
CA ALA A 32 6.86 -8.64 -10.29
C ALA A 32 7.09 -7.12 -10.11
N SER A 33 6.67 -6.57 -8.97
CA SER A 33 6.90 -5.17 -8.62
C SER A 33 8.38 -4.85 -8.41
N GLN A 34 9.12 -5.74 -7.72
CA GLN A 34 10.57 -5.64 -7.55
C GLN A 34 11.29 -5.61 -8.90
N LEU A 35 10.92 -6.52 -9.81
CA LEU A 35 11.50 -6.59 -11.16
C LEU A 35 11.22 -5.31 -11.95
N ALA A 36 9.99 -4.84 -11.96
CA ALA A 36 9.62 -3.61 -12.68
C ALA A 36 10.38 -2.39 -12.14
N MET A 37 10.48 -2.28 -10.81
CA MET A 37 11.21 -1.17 -10.17
C MET A 37 12.71 -1.26 -10.44
N THR A 38 13.29 -2.45 -10.44
CA THR A 38 14.70 -2.67 -10.77
C THR A 38 14.99 -2.20 -12.19
N ILE A 39 14.17 -2.58 -13.17
CA ILE A 39 14.33 -2.14 -14.56
C ILE A 39 14.24 -0.62 -14.67
N ALA A 40 13.19 -0.01 -14.11
CA ALA A 40 12.94 1.41 -14.25
C ALA A 40 13.97 2.30 -13.53
N VAL A 41 14.42 1.89 -12.35
CA VAL A 41 15.42 2.63 -11.57
C VAL A 41 16.79 2.51 -12.24
N LYS A 42 17.22 1.30 -12.64
CA LYS A 42 18.52 1.11 -13.35
C LYS A 42 18.55 1.93 -14.65
N TYR A 43 17.48 1.94 -15.43
CA TYR A 43 17.35 2.81 -16.58
C TYR A 43 17.42 4.29 -16.21
N GLY A 44 16.65 4.72 -15.19
CA GLY A 44 16.52 6.11 -14.76
C GLY A 44 17.82 6.73 -14.20
N VAL A 45 18.74 5.93 -13.66
CA VAL A 45 20.05 6.42 -13.17
C VAL A 45 21.09 6.59 -14.29
N VAL A 46 20.86 5.99 -15.45
CA VAL A 46 21.78 6.03 -16.60
C VAL A 46 21.26 6.96 -17.68
N ARG A 47 19.99 6.85 -18.04
CA ARG A 47 19.37 7.63 -19.13
C ARG A 47 19.39 9.11 -18.80
N ARG A 48 19.77 9.90 -19.80
CA ARG A 48 19.80 11.37 -19.75
C ARG A 48 18.80 11.96 -20.72
N GLN A 49 18.30 13.15 -20.41
CA GLN A 49 17.41 13.89 -21.29
C GLN A 49 17.37 15.37 -20.87
N PHE A 50 17.38 16.26 -21.85
CA PHE A 50 17.40 17.70 -21.74
C PHE A 50 18.61 18.28 -20.98
N PRO A 51 19.38 19.15 -21.60
CA PRO A 51 20.47 19.83 -20.94
C PRO A 51 19.95 20.89 -19.95
N VAL A 52 20.63 21.03 -18.84
CA VAL A 52 20.44 22.19 -17.96
C VAL A 52 21.12 23.40 -18.60
N PRO A 53 20.55 24.61 -18.56
CA PRO A 53 21.17 25.80 -19.12
C PRO A 53 22.64 25.96 -18.60
N GLY A 54 23.60 26.00 -19.53
CA GLY A 54 25.01 26.13 -19.20
C GLY A 54 25.75 24.81 -18.89
N ALA A 55 25.09 23.67 -19.02
CA ALA A 55 25.73 22.35 -18.91
C ALA A 55 26.03 21.76 -20.30
N ASP A 56 27.19 21.09 -20.41
CA ASP A 56 27.60 20.40 -21.65
C ASP A 56 26.96 19.03 -21.82
N THR A 57 26.17 18.56 -20.84
CA THR A 57 25.54 17.25 -20.86
C THR A 57 24.09 17.31 -20.39
N GLU A 58 23.27 16.42 -20.93
CA GLU A 58 21.89 16.23 -20.48
C GLU A 58 21.82 15.73 -19.04
N GLN A 59 20.74 16.05 -18.34
CA GLN A 59 20.50 15.64 -16.96
C GLN A 59 20.03 14.19 -16.90
N VAL A 60 20.46 13.46 -15.86
CA VAL A 60 19.98 12.10 -15.56
C VAL A 60 18.50 12.12 -15.24
N LEU A 61 17.73 11.18 -15.79
CA LEU A 61 16.27 11.14 -15.61
C LEU A 61 15.86 11.11 -14.14
N LEU A 62 16.53 10.30 -13.32
CA LEU A 62 16.17 10.17 -11.90
C LEU A 62 16.51 11.41 -11.07
N ASP A 63 17.21 12.40 -11.63
CA ASP A 63 17.49 13.68 -10.97
C ASP A 63 16.34 14.69 -11.13
N TYR A 64 15.40 14.43 -12.04
CA TYR A 64 14.17 15.20 -12.12
C TYR A 64 13.21 14.84 -10.97
N GLN A 65 12.76 15.84 -10.22
CA GLN A 65 11.83 15.65 -9.09
C GLN A 65 10.57 14.88 -9.50
N GLN A 66 9.99 15.19 -10.67
CA GLN A 66 8.80 14.50 -11.15
C GLN A 66 9.07 13.03 -11.47
N HIS A 67 10.26 12.69 -11.94
CA HIS A 67 10.65 11.30 -12.17
C HIS A 67 10.82 10.55 -10.84
N GLN A 68 11.47 11.17 -9.85
CA GLN A 68 11.52 10.67 -8.48
C GLN A 68 10.11 10.46 -7.91
N ARG A 69 9.21 11.43 -8.08
CA ARG A 69 7.83 11.38 -7.63
C ARG A 69 7.04 10.23 -8.25
N ARG A 70 7.36 9.86 -9.48
CA ARG A 70 6.75 8.72 -10.18
C ARG A 70 7.28 7.38 -9.67
N LEU A 71 8.59 7.24 -9.44
CA LEU A 71 9.23 5.97 -9.14
C LEU A 71 9.37 5.67 -7.63
N LEU A 72 9.85 6.62 -6.82
CA LEU A 72 10.20 6.33 -5.43
C LEU A 72 8.99 5.96 -4.54
N PRO A 73 7.78 6.54 -4.68
CA PRO A 73 6.60 6.05 -3.96
C PRO A 73 6.21 4.63 -4.36
N ARG A 74 6.39 4.24 -5.63
CA ARG A 74 6.14 2.88 -6.11
C ARG A 74 7.20 1.89 -5.60
N LEU A 75 8.45 2.32 -5.52
CA LEU A 75 9.51 1.55 -4.87
C LEU A 75 9.20 1.31 -3.39
N ALA A 76 8.74 2.34 -2.68
CA ALA A 76 8.31 2.22 -1.28
C ALA A 76 7.15 1.22 -1.13
N ASN A 77 6.19 1.22 -2.05
CA ASN A 77 5.09 0.25 -2.06
C ASN A 77 5.57 -1.17 -2.38
N ALA A 78 6.52 -1.36 -3.29
CA ALA A 78 7.11 -2.67 -3.57
C ALA A 78 7.78 -3.27 -2.33
N TYR A 79 8.51 -2.46 -1.55
CA TYR A 79 9.06 -2.87 -0.25
C TYR A 79 7.97 -3.21 0.76
N ALA A 80 6.94 -2.38 0.86
CA ALA A 80 5.82 -2.62 1.78
C ALA A 80 5.12 -3.95 1.49
N MET A 81 4.90 -4.27 0.20
CA MET A 81 4.32 -5.56 -0.22
C MET A 81 5.25 -6.72 0.08
N THR A 82 6.57 -6.55 -0.06
CA THR A 82 7.55 -7.59 0.28
C THR A 82 7.46 -7.95 1.77
N PHE A 83 7.49 -6.97 2.65
CA PHE A 83 7.38 -7.22 4.08
C PHE A 83 6.01 -7.77 4.50
N ALA A 84 4.93 -7.32 3.85
CA ALA A 84 3.60 -7.87 4.07
C ALA A 84 3.50 -9.34 3.62
N GLN A 85 4.15 -9.71 2.52
CA GLN A 85 4.27 -11.09 2.07
C GLN A 85 5.05 -11.95 3.06
N ASP A 86 6.17 -11.45 3.59
CA ASP A 86 6.99 -12.18 4.57
C ASP A 86 6.18 -12.47 5.85
N GLU A 87 5.42 -11.52 6.36
CA GLU A 87 4.54 -11.74 7.52
C GLU A 87 3.41 -12.73 7.19
N LEU A 88 2.75 -12.58 6.04
CA LEU A 88 1.70 -13.49 5.58
C LEU A 88 2.23 -14.92 5.45
N LEU A 89 3.42 -15.09 4.87
CA LEU A 89 4.06 -16.41 4.69
C LEU A 89 4.43 -17.04 6.03
N SER A 90 4.89 -16.26 7.00
CA SER A 90 5.17 -16.72 8.36
C SER A 90 3.91 -17.25 9.04
N ILE A 91 2.82 -16.48 9.02
CA ILE A 91 1.52 -16.89 9.60
C ILE A 91 0.98 -18.12 8.86
N PHE A 92 1.08 -18.15 7.53
CA PHE A 92 0.70 -19.31 6.73
C PHE A 92 1.45 -20.57 7.17
N HIS A 93 2.76 -20.46 7.38
CA HIS A 93 3.60 -21.58 7.83
C HIS A 93 3.18 -22.06 9.22
N GLU A 94 2.99 -21.16 10.19
CA GLU A 94 2.57 -21.49 11.56
C GLU A 94 1.22 -22.25 11.59
N VAL A 95 0.25 -21.82 10.77
CA VAL A 95 -1.07 -22.45 10.68
C VAL A 95 -0.97 -23.82 9.98
N PHE A 96 -0.30 -23.91 8.84
CA PHE A 96 -0.26 -25.14 8.05
C PHE A 96 0.73 -26.20 8.56
N SER A 97 1.72 -25.81 9.38
CA SER A 97 2.56 -26.77 10.12
C SER A 97 1.85 -27.40 11.34
N GLY A 98 0.73 -26.83 11.76
CA GLY A 98 0.00 -27.26 12.95
C GLY A 98 0.50 -26.61 14.25
N GLU A 99 1.43 -25.66 14.17
CA GLU A 99 1.95 -24.94 15.35
C GLU A 99 0.88 -24.03 15.97
N LYS A 100 0.10 -23.33 15.12
CA LYS A 100 -1.02 -22.46 15.50
C LYS A 100 -2.24 -22.78 14.62
N ASP A 101 -2.88 -23.93 14.83
CA ASP A 101 -3.96 -24.43 13.97
C ASP A 101 -5.31 -24.46 14.69
N THR A 102 -5.77 -23.28 15.13
CA THR A 102 -7.14 -23.08 15.64
C THR A 102 -8.07 -22.59 14.54
N GLU A 103 -9.39 -22.70 14.74
CA GLU A 103 -10.39 -22.17 13.80
C GLU A 103 -10.27 -20.63 13.65
N GLU A 104 -9.92 -19.93 14.72
CA GLU A 104 -9.72 -18.48 14.72
C GLU A 104 -8.48 -18.09 13.90
N GLU A 105 -7.34 -18.74 14.11
CA GLU A 105 -6.10 -18.48 13.37
C GLU A 105 -6.24 -18.79 11.87
N ARG A 106 -6.97 -19.86 11.52
CA ARG A 106 -7.32 -20.13 10.11
C ARG A 106 -8.18 -19.04 9.49
N GLN A 107 -9.17 -18.53 10.22
CA GLN A 107 -10.02 -17.44 9.75
C GLN A 107 -9.26 -16.12 9.63
N ASP A 108 -8.33 -15.84 10.52
CA ASP A 108 -7.48 -14.66 10.48
C ASP A 108 -6.52 -14.73 9.28
N LEU A 109 -5.88 -15.87 9.05
CA LEU A 109 -5.05 -16.11 7.87
C LEU A 109 -5.86 -15.96 6.56
N GLU A 110 -7.08 -16.54 6.50
CA GLU A 110 -7.96 -16.40 5.33
C GLU A 110 -8.30 -14.93 5.06
N THR A 111 -8.63 -14.18 6.11
CA THR A 111 -8.97 -12.76 6.01
C THR A 111 -7.75 -11.93 5.57
N LEU A 112 -6.58 -12.21 6.14
CA LEU A 112 -5.34 -11.54 5.80
C LEU A 112 -4.95 -11.80 4.33
N ALA A 113 -5.00 -13.06 3.89
CA ALA A 113 -4.73 -13.41 2.49
C ALA A 113 -5.76 -12.78 1.54
N ALA A 114 -7.05 -12.70 1.94
CA ALA A 114 -8.10 -12.05 1.18
C ALA A 114 -7.94 -10.51 1.12
N ALA A 115 -7.30 -9.89 2.09
CA ALA A 115 -6.98 -8.46 2.08
C ALA A 115 -5.72 -8.15 1.24
N LEU A 116 -4.67 -8.95 1.42
CA LEU A 116 -3.37 -8.70 0.79
C LEU A 116 -3.34 -9.05 -0.70
N LYS A 117 -4.08 -10.08 -1.15
CA LYS A 117 -4.11 -10.47 -2.57
C LYS A 117 -4.63 -9.33 -3.46
N PRO A 118 -5.81 -8.70 -3.20
CA PRO A 118 -6.26 -7.53 -3.95
C PRO A 118 -5.27 -6.37 -3.89
N TYR A 119 -4.75 -6.06 -2.71
CA TYR A 119 -3.80 -4.97 -2.54
C TYR A 119 -2.56 -5.19 -3.40
N ALA A 120 -1.92 -6.36 -3.29
CA ALA A 120 -0.68 -6.65 -3.97
C ALA A 120 -0.86 -6.69 -5.50
N THR A 121 -1.91 -7.35 -6.00
CA THR A 121 -2.10 -7.51 -7.44
C THR A 121 -2.49 -6.20 -8.14
N TRP A 122 -3.35 -5.37 -7.58
CA TRP A 122 -3.63 -4.04 -8.13
C TRP A 122 -2.45 -3.09 -7.98
N SER A 123 -1.73 -3.14 -6.85
CA SER A 123 -0.51 -2.34 -6.68
C SER A 123 0.59 -2.74 -7.67
N ALA A 124 0.75 -4.04 -7.97
CA ALA A 124 1.70 -4.50 -8.96
C ALA A 124 1.40 -3.95 -10.35
N LEU A 125 0.13 -3.95 -10.78
CA LEU A 125 -0.26 -3.34 -12.06
C LEU A 125 0.08 -1.83 -12.11
N ASP A 126 -0.22 -1.07 -11.04
CA ASP A 126 0.14 0.35 -10.98
C ASP A 126 1.67 0.56 -11.00
N ILE A 127 2.42 -0.26 -10.28
CA ILE A 127 3.88 -0.19 -10.23
C ILE A 127 4.48 -0.50 -11.60
N ILE A 128 4.06 -1.59 -12.24
CA ILE A 128 4.55 -1.99 -13.56
C ILE A 128 4.19 -0.95 -14.63
N GLN A 129 2.97 -0.44 -14.60
CA GLN A 129 2.53 0.62 -15.51
C GLN A 129 3.36 1.89 -15.33
N GLY A 130 3.57 2.33 -14.07
CA GLY A 130 4.40 3.49 -13.76
C GLY A 130 5.87 3.31 -14.16
N ALA A 131 6.43 2.11 -13.97
CA ALA A 131 7.78 1.76 -14.40
C ALA A 131 7.90 1.80 -15.92
N ARG A 132 6.94 1.19 -16.64
CA ARG A 132 6.88 1.19 -18.11
C ARG A 132 6.86 2.61 -18.69
N GLU A 133 5.98 3.46 -18.16
CA GLU A 133 5.88 4.85 -18.61
C GLU A 133 7.14 5.67 -18.30
N SER A 134 7.80 5.37 -17.19
CA SER A 134 9.04 6.04 -16.78
C SER A 134 10.23 5.71 -17.68
N CYS A 135 10.18 4.59 -18.41
CA CYS A 135 11.18 4.22 -19.41
C CYS A 135 10.85 4.75 -20.82
N GLY A 136 9.78 5.53 -21.00
CA GLY A 136 9.39 6.07 -22.28
C GLY A 136 9.16 4.97 -23.35
N GLY A 137 9.68 5.16 -24.56
CA GLY A 137 9.57 4.18 -25.64
C GLY A 137 10.23 2.84 -25.31
N GLN A 138 11.33 2.85 -24.58
CA GLN A 138 12.01 1.64 -24.13
C GLN A 138 11.13 0.76 -23.23
N GLY A 139 10.28 1.36 -22.42
CA GLY A 139 9.34 0.62 -21.56
C GLY A 139 8.25 -0.12 -22.33
N TYR A 140 8.00 0.23 -23.59
CA TYR A 140 7.03 -0.45 -24.44
C TYR A 140 7.61 -1.67 -25.18
N LEU A 141 8.92 -1.68 -25.41
CA LEU A 141 9.59 -2.76 -26.14
C LEU A 141 9.51 -4.08 -25.33
N ALA A 142 9.12 -5.16 -26.04
CA ALA A 142 8.94 -6.48 -25.43
C ALA A 142 10.23 -7.04 -24.81
N GLU A 143 11.39 -6.72 -25.40
CA GLU A 143 12.71 -7.12 -24.90
C GLU A 143 13.00 -6.59 -23.49
N ASN A 144 12.43 -5.42 -23.14
CA ASN A 144 12.54 -4.82 -21.81
C ASN A 144 11.46 -5.30 -20.83
N ARG A 145 10.62 -6.24 -21.23
CA ARG A 145 9.70 -7.05 -20.41
C ARG A 145 8.56 -6.33 -19.73
N LEU A 146 8.58 -5.02 -19.53
CA LEU A 146 7.59 -4.31 -18.72
C LEU A 146 6.15 -4.45 -19.26
N SER A 147 5.97 -4.42 -20.58
CA SER A 147 4.66 -4.63 -21.21
C SER A 147 4.16 -6.07 -21.07
N THR A 148 5.05 -7.06 -21.21
CA THR A 148 4.74 -8.48 -21.02
C THR A 148 4.40 -8.76 -19.55
N LEU A 149 5.23 -8.26 -18.64
CA LEU A 149 5.01 -8.42 -17.20
C LEU A 149 3.66 -7.82 -16.74
N HIS A 150 3.25 -6.71 -17.34
CA HIS A 150 1.94 -6.12 -17.07
C HIS A 150 0.80 -7.07 -17.52
N GLY A 151 0.91 -7.62 -18.74
CA GLY A 151 -0.06 -8.59 -19.24
C GLY A 151 -0.14 -9.88 -18.40
N ASP A 152 1.00 -10.39 -17.95
CA ASP A 152 1.07 -11.55 -17.07
C ASP A 152 0.40 -11.31 -15.71
N MET A 153 0.55 -10.10 -15.17
CA MET A 153 -0.04 -9.73 -13.86
C MET A 153 -1.53 -9.40 -13.94
N ASP A 154 -2.06 -9.06 -15.12
CA ASP A 154 -3.46 -8.67 -15.28
C ASP A 154 -4.44 -9.78 -14.88
N VAL A 155 -4.11 -11.03 -15.16
CA VAL A 155 -4.95 -12.18 -14.78
C VAL A 155 -5.06 -12.37 -13.26
N TYR A 156 -4.06 -11.89 -12.49
CA TYR A 156 -3.98 -12.07 -11.05
C TYR A 156 -5.05 -11.31 -10.26
N VAL A 157 -5.67 -10.30 -10.87
CA VAL A 157 -6.75 -9.55 -10.22
C VAL A 157 -8.08 -10.31 -10.18
N THR A 158 -8.23 -11.34 -11.01
CA THR A 158 -9.48 -12.11 -11.17
C THR A 158 -9.40 -13.54 -10.64
N PHE A 159 -8.36 -14.30 -10.96
CA PHE A 159 -8.29 -15.71 -10.53
C PHE A 159 -7.90 -15.85 -9.05
N GLU A 160 -8.08 -17.03 -8.47
CA GLU A 160 -8.00 -17.29 -7.02
C GLU A 160 -8.96 -16.42 -6.17
N GLY A 161 -10.01 -15.92 -6.83
CA GLY A 161 -11.01 -15.01 -6.29
C GLY A 161 -10.84 -13.60 -6.81
N ASP A 162 -11.89 -13.07 -7.46
CA ASP A 162 -11.95 -11.68 -7.89
C ASP A 162 -11.66 -10.72 -6.73
N ASN A 163 -10.83 -9.72 -6.97
CA ASN A 163 -10.37 -8.79 -5.93
C ASN A 163 -11.51 -8.09 -5.21
N THR A 164 -12.56 -7.68 -5.93
CA THR A 164 -13.74 -7.03 -5.35
C THR A 164 -14.52 -7.98 -4.43
N VAL A 165 -14.62 -9.26 -4.82
CA VAL A 165 -15.28 -10.29 -4.01
C VAL A 165 -14.47 -10.58 -2.74
N LEU A 166 -13.14 -10.63 -2.83
CA LEU A 166 -12.28 -10.83 -1.67
C LEU A 166 -12.38 -9.68 -0.68
N LEU A 167 -12.44 -8.44 -1.15
CA LEU A 167 -12.63 -7.28 -0.26
C LEU A 167 -13.99 -7.29 0.44
N GLN A 168 -15.04 -7.86 -0.16
CA GLN A 168 -16.32 -8.07 0.53
C GLN A 168 -16.19 -9.10 1.67
N LEU A 169 -15.39 -10.15 1.49
CA LEU A 169 -15.08 -11.11 2.55
C LEU A 169 -14.39 -10.41 3.73
N VAL A 170 -13.39 -9.59 3.45
CA VAL A 170 -12.68 -8.79 4.46
C VAL A 170 -13.64 -7.85 5.19
N ALA A 171 -14.47 -7.11 4.45
CA ALA A 171 -15.44 -6.19 5.03
C ALA A 171 -16.43 -6.89 5.99
N LYS A 172 -16.88 -8.09 5.61
CA LYS A 172 -17.73 -8.91 6.47
C LYS A 172 -17.05 -9.27 7.79
N ARG A 173 -15.76 -9.63 7.75
CA ARG A 173 -14.97 -9.92 8.95
C ARG A 173 -14.84 -8.68 9.82
N LEU A 174 -14.45 -7.52 9.25
CA LEU A 174 -14.32 -6.26 9.96
C LEU A 174 -15.61 -5.84 10.68
N LEU A 175 -16.76 -6.00 10.03
CA LEU A 175 -18.07 -5.76 10.66
C LEU A 175 -18.37 -6.75 11.78
N GLY A 176 -18.01 -8.02 11.62
CA GLY A 176 -18.16 -9.05 12.64
C GLY A 176 -17.34 -8.76 13.87
N ASP A 177 -16.09 -8.36 13.71
CA ASP A 177 -15.19 -8.03 14.80
C ASP A 177 -15.61 -6.73 15.50
N TYR A 178 -16.03 -5.72 14.75
CA TYR A 178 -16.66 -4.52 15.29
C TYR A 178 -17.89 -4.87 16.15
N ALA A 179 -18.77 -5.72 15.68
CA ALA A 179 -19.95 -6.14 16.43
C ALA A 179 -19.60 -6.94 17.71
N LYS A 180 -18.53 -7.75 17.70
CA LYS A 180 -18.06 -8.48 18.89
C LYS A 180 -17.55 -7.54 19.98
N GLN A 181 -16.86 -6.46 19.63
CA GLN A 181 -16.37 -5.45 20.61
C GLN A 181 -17.51 -4.84 21.41
N PHE A 182 -18.71 -4.74 20.83
CA PHE A 182 -19.90 -4.19 21.53
C PHE A 182 -20.74 -5.25 22.27
N LYS A 183 -20.62 -6.55 21.92
CA LYS A 183 -21.37 -7.62 22.61
C LYS A 183 -20.81 -8.02 23.97
N GLY A 184 -19.52 -7.79 24.19
CA GLY A 184 -18.82 -8.10 25.44
C GLY A 184 -18.58 -6.92 26.38
N ALA A 185 -18.95 -5.71 25.96
CA ALA A 185 -18.71 -4.50 26.74
C ALA A 185 -19.85 -4.27 27.75
N ASP A 186 -19.49 -4.14 29.02
CA ASP A 186 -20.39 -3.62 30.03
C ASP A 186 -20.94 -2.25 29.58
N PHE A 187 -22.17 -1.94 29.96
CA PHE A 187 -22.87 -0.69 29.59
C PHE A 187 -22.03 0.57 29.85
N GLY A 188 -21.20 0.55 30.91
CA GLY A 188 -20.25 1.60 31.22
C GLY A 188 -19.13 1.76 30.21
N THR A 189 -18.57 0.66 29.72
CA THR A 189 -17.52 0.65 28.68
C THR A 189 -18.07 1.09 27.31
N MET A 190 -19.31 0.68 27.00
CA MET A 190 -20.01 1.10 25.81
C MET A 190 -20.38 2.59 25.84
N ALA A 191 -20.82 3.09 26.99
CA ALA A 191 -21.13 4.50 27.20
C ALA A 191 -19.84 5.36 27.10
N GLY A 192 -18.71 4.91 27.65
CA GLY A 192 -17.41 5.56 27.54
C GLY A 192 -16.92 5.61 26.09
N TYR A 193 -16.98 4.48 25.37
CA TYR A 193 -16.59 4.41 23.95
C TYR A 193 -17.51 5.26 23.04
N LEU A 194 -18.83 5.24 23.30
CA LEU A 194 -19.79 6.08 22.58
C LEU A 194 -19.62 7.56 22.95
N ALA A 195 -19.28 7.88 24.20
CA ALA A 195 -18.98 9.24 24.60
C ALA A 195 -17.71 9.77 23.96
N ASP A 196 -16.66 8.95 23.86
CA ASP A 196 -15.43 9.28 23.12
C ASP A 196 -15.70 9.45 21.63
N GLN A 197 -16.46 8.55 21.02
CA GLN A 197 -16.85 8.68 19.60
C GLN A 197 -17.81 9.86 19.36
N VAL A 198 -18.78 10.07 20.23
CA VAL A 198 -19.73 11.20 20.12
C VAL A 198 -19.00 12.51 20.40
N GLY A 199 -18.13 12.56 21.42
CA GLY A 199 -17.28 13.71 21.69
C GLY A 199 -16.33 14.02 20.53
N GLU A 200 -15.68 12.99 19.98
CA GLU A 200 -14.80 13.12 18.84
C GLU A 200 -15.56 13.46 17.54
N ALA A 201 -16.73 12.86 17.31
CA ALA A 201 -17.59 13.17 16.16
C ALA A 201 -18.17 14.60 16.26
N ALA A 202 -18.57 15.04 17.44
CA ALA A 202 -19.03 16.41 17.67
C ALA A 202 -17.90 17.42 17.50
N PHE A 203 -16.71 17.14 18.05
CA PHE A 203 -15.51 17.96 17.88
C PHE A 203 -15.09 18.07 16.40
N ASN A 204 -15.15 16.96 15.67
CA ASN A 204 -14.83 16.94 14.24
C ASN A 204 -15.89 17.64 13.38
N ARG A 205 -17.19 17.44 13.68
CA ARG A 205 -18.31 18.10 12.95
C ARG A 205 -18.33 19.61 13.14
N SER A 206 -18.00 20.09 14.34
CA SER A 206 -17.94 21.51 14.64
C SER A 206 -16.76 22.25 13.98
N GLY A 207 -15.84 21.52 13.35
CA GLY A 207 -14.62 22.10 12.77
C GLY A 207 -13.58 22.52 13.83
N LEU A 208 -13.85 22.32 15.11
CA LEU A 208 -12.96 22.71 16.22
C LEU A 208 -11.59 22.02 16.11
N ARG A 209 -11.55 20.75 15.67
CA ARG A 209 -10.28 20.04 15.46
C ARG A 209 -9.43 20.75 14.38
N ARG A 210 -10.05 21.17 13.27
CA ARG A 210 -9.35 21.95 12.20
C ARG A 210 -8.86 23.27 12.73
N LEU A 211 -9.69 23.98 13.48
CA LEU A 211 -9.29 25.26 14.09
C LEU A 211 -8.15 25.08 15.07
N ALA A 212 -8.20 24.06 15.92
CA ALA A 212 -7.13 23.74 16.86
C ALA A 212 -5.83 23.38 16.12
N GLN A 213 -5.92 22.57 15.05
CA GLN A 213 -4.76 22.25 14.19
C GLN A 213 -4.21 23.52 13.52
N ASN A 214 -5.06 24.36 12.93
CA ASN A 214 -4.65 25.59 12.28
C ASN A 214 -3.96 26.56 13.26
N VAL A 215 -4.50 26.70 14.49
CA VAL A 215 -3.90 27.52 15.55
C VAL A 215 -2.55 26.95 15.98
N ALA A 216 -2.49 25.62 16.20
CA ALA A 216 -1.25 24.95 16.62
C ALA A 216 -0.13 25.06 15.55
N ASP A 217 -0.51 25.04 14.28
CA ASP A 217 0.42 25.03 13.14
C ASP A 217 0.65 26.43 12.55
N PHE A 218 -0.04 27.45 13.07
CA PHE A 218 -0.01 28.81 12.52
C PHE A 218 1.44 29.31 12.28
N GLY A 219 1.70 29.66 11.04
CA GLY A 219 2.98 30.23 10.61
C GLY A 219 4.17 29.29 10.55
N SER A 220 3.99 27.94 10.64
CA SER A 220 5.10 26.99 10.60
C SER A 220 4.78 25.65 9.96
N THR A 221 5.22 25.45 8.72
CA THR A 221 5.25 24.15 8.05
C THR A 221 6.04 23.10 8.84
N ALA A 222 7.11 23.52 9.52
CA ALA A 222 7.93 22.63 10.35
C ALA A 222 7.14 22.03 11.54
N ARG A 223 6.26 22.80 12.17
CA ARG A 223 5.37 22.28 13.23
C ARG A 223 4.31 21.31 12.68
N SER A 224 3.72 21.66 11.55
CA SER A 224 2.71 20.82 10.87
C SER A 224 3.28 19.44 10.51
N ILE A 225 4.44 19.41 9.86
CA ILE A 225 5.09 18.16 9.46
C ILE A 225 5.67 17.41 10.67
N GLY A 226 6.18 18.14 11.68
CA GLY A 226 6.68 17.53 12.91
C GLY A 226 5.64 16.64 13.60
N TYR A 227 4.38 17.07 13.61
CA TYR A 227 3.27 16.26 14.13
C TYR A 227 2.99 15.01 13.29
N VAL A 228 2.81 15.15 11.97
CA VAL A 228 2.42 14.02 11.12
C VAL A 228 3.57 13.06 10.78
N ARG A 229 4.82 13.47 10.99
CA ARG A 229 6.01 12.67 10.66
C ARG A 229 6.22 11.46 11.57
N SER A 230 5.71 11.51 12.81
CA SER A 230 5.92 10.39 13.74
C SER A 230 5.20 9.13 13.26
N THR A 231 5.80 7.97 13.50
CA THR A 231 5.19 6.66 13.23
C THR A 231 3.83 6.53 13.93
N ALA A 232 3.74 7.02 15.17
CA ALA A 232 2.49 7.01 15.94
C ALA A 232 1.39 7.84 15.27
N SER A 233 1.70 9.01 14.72
CA SER A 233 0.70 9.84 14.02
C SER A 233 0.27 9.25 12.70
N GLN A 234 1.19 8.65 11.93
CA GLN A 234 0.83 7.94 10.70
C GLN A 234 -0.08 6.75 11.02
N ARG A 235 0.29 5.93 12.02
CA ARG A 235 -0.56 4.81 12.50
C ARG A 235 -1.93 5.30 12.92
N GLN A 236 -2.01 6.35 13.72
CA GLN A 236 -3.27 6.92 14.17
C GLN A 236 -4.15 7.37 13.00
N LEU A 237 -3.61 8.05 11.99
CA LEU A 237 -4.38 8.49 10.82
C LEU A 237 -4.92 7.31 10.02
N LEU A 238 -4.08 6.30 9.74
CA LEU A 238 -4.48 5.12 8.97
C LEU A 238 -5.52 4.29 9.74
N THR A 239 -5.30 4.03 11.03
CA THR A 239 -6.24 3.29 11.90
C THR A 239 -7.58 4.01 12.04
N ASP A 240 -7.55 5.34 12.26
CA ASP A 240 -8.75 6.16 12.40
C ASP A 240 -9.60 6.14 11.12
N ARG A 241 -8.96 6.08 9.95
CA ARG A 241 -9.68 5.93 8.68
C ARG A 241 -10.46 4.61 8.65
N VAL A 242 -9.83 3.49 8.96
CA VAL A 242 -10.48 2.17 9.00
C VAL A 242 -11.63 2.16 9.99
N HIS A 243 -11.38 2.55 11.24
CA HIS A 243 -12.38 2.55 12.30
C HIS A 243 -13.58 3.44 11.97
N THR A 244 -13.34 4.65 11.46
CA THR A 244 -14.44 5.57 11.10
C THR A 244 -15.28 5.01 9.95
N MET A 245 -14.66 4.39 8.94
CA MET A 245 -15.39 3.79 7.82
C MET A 245 -16.22 2.60 8.28
N VAL A 246 -15.65 1.69 9.05
CA VAL A 246 -16.36 0.51 9.59
C VAL A 246 -17.52 0.92 10.50
N ALA A 247 -17.29 1.88 11.41
CA ALA A 247 -18.33 2.38 12.30
C ALA A 247 -19.52 3.00 11.53
N ASN A 248 -19.23 3.83 10.52
CA ASN A 248 -20.26 4.44 9.71
C ASN A 248 -21.10 3.38 8.95
N ILE A 249 -20.46 2.35 8.41
CA ILE A 249 -21.16 1.27 7.71
C ILE A 249 -21.99 0.45 8.71
N ALA A 250 -21.43 0.10 9.87
CA ALA A 250 -22.16 -0.61 10.91
C ALA A 250 -23.43 0.13 11.34
N ASP A 251 -23.36 1.44 11.48
CA ASP A 251 -24.53 2.28 11.79
C ASP A 251 -25.61 2.21 10.71
N HIS A 252 -25.23 2.29 9.43
CA HIS A 252 -26.16 2.19 8.32
C HIS A 252 -26.79 0.79 8.18
N LEU A 253 -26.07 -0.25 8.61
CA LEU A 253 -26.52 -1.65 8.52
C LEU A 253 -27.28 -2.14 9.77
N LYS A 254 -27.33 -1.37 10.88
CA LYS A 254 -28.10 -1.73 12.08
C LYS A 254 -29.54 -2.18 11.80
N PRO A 255 -30.30 -1.55 10.89
CA PRO A 255 -31.66 -1.98 10.59
C PRO A 255 -31.77 -3.38 9.99
N ALA A 256 -30.72 -3.87 9.30
CA ALA A 256 -30.73 -5.14 8.59
C ALA A 256 -31.17 -6.34 9.46
N SER A 257 -30.82 -6.32 10.76
CA SER A 257 -31.18 -7.40 11.70
C SER A 257 -32.70 -7.52 11.98
N LYS A 258 -33.47 -6.48 11.63
CA LYS A 258 -34.92 -6.41 11.85
C LYS A 258 -35.72 -6.48 10.54
N LEU A 259 -35.04 -6.53 9.39
CA LEU A 259 -35.65 -6.54 8.08
C LEU A 259 -35.85 -7.99 7.59
N PRO A 260 -36.84 -8.23 6.71
CA PRO A 260 -36.93 -9.47 5.94
C PRO A 260 -35.63 -9.74 5.15
N PRO A 261 -35.28 -11.01 4.87
CA PRO A 261 -34.01 -11.36 4.20
C PRO A 261 -33.75 -10.61 2.89
N GLU A 262 -34.77 -10.41 2.06
CA GLU A 262 -34.66 -9.66 0.79
C GLU A 262 -34.31 -8.19 1.02
N GLU A 263 -34.99 -7.53 1.95
CA GLU A 263 -34.74 -6.13 2.27
C GLU A 263 -33.35 -5.93 2.95
N ALA A 264 -32.95 -6.87 3.81
CA ALA A 264 -31.62 -6.89 4.40
C ALA A 264 -30.54 -7.05 3.34
N ALA A 265 -30.74 -7.94 2.34
CA ALA A 265 -29.83 -8.10 1.21
C ALA A 265 -29.75 -6.84 0.34
N ALA A 266 -30.89 -6.20 0.07
CA ALA A 266 -30.95 -4.95 -0.68
C ALA A 266 -30.19 -3.81 0.06
N LEU A 267 -30.32 -3.72 1.39
CA LEU A 267 -29.60 -2.76 2.22
C LEU A 267 -28.09 -3.01 2.17
N MET A 268 -27.64 -4.26 2.28
CA MET A 268 -26.24 -4.63 2.12
C MET A 268 -25.71 -4.25 0.73
N ASN A 269 -26.47 -4.55 -0.32
CA ASN A 269 -26.08 -4.21 -1.70
C ASN A 269 -25.92 -2.70 -1.89
N LYS A 270 -26.78 -1.89 -1.29
CA LYS A 270 -26.70 -0.42 -1.33
C LYS A 270 -25.38 0.13 -0.74
N HIS A 271 -24.75 -0.59 0.20
CA HIS A 271 -23.56 -0.17 0.89
C HIS A 271 -22.29 -0.90 0.45
N GLN A 272 -22.33 -1.71 -0.63
CA GLN A 272 -21.19 -2.50 -1.10
C GLN A 272 -19.94 -1.66 -1.39
N ALA A 273 -20.07 -0.50 -2.05
CA ALA A 273 -18.93 0.36 -2.34
C ALA A 273 -18.20 0.79 -1.05
N ALA A 274 -18.96 1.26 -0.05
CA ALA A 274 -18.39 1.67 1.23
C ALA A 274 -17.72 0.49 1.98
N LEU A 275 -18.30 -0.72 1.87
CA LEU A 275 -17.71 -1.95 2.42
C LEU A 275 -16.35 -2.26 1.79
N ILE A 276 -16.26 -2.19 0.46
CA ILE A 276 -15.04 -2.41 -0.30
C ILE A 276 -13.98 -1.36 0.06
N ASP A 277 -14.38 -0.09 0.14
CA ASP A 277 -13.48 1.01 0.53
C ASP A 277 -12.92 0.84 1.95
N ALA A 278 -13.74 0.37 2.91
CA ALA A 278 -13.28 0.09 4.27
C ALA A 278 -12.30 -1.10 4.31
N ALA A 279 -12.57 -2.15 3.54
CA ALA A 279 -11.69 -3.31 3.41
C ALA A 279 -10.36 -2.91 2.74
N TRP A 280 -10.39 -2.04 1.73
CA TRP A 280 -9.19 -1.50 1.11
C TRP A 280 -8.38 -0.66 2.08
N ALA A 281 -9.02 0.21 2.87
CA ALA A 281 -8.35 0.98 3.91
C ALA A 281 -7.67 0.08 4.96
N HIS A 282 -8.31 -1.05 5.30
CA HIS A 282 -7.71 -2.05 6.19
C HIS A 282 -6.49 -2.71 5.56
N ALA A 283 -6.54 -3.09 4.28
CA ALA A 283 -5.39 -3.66 3.58
C ALA A 283 -4.21 -2.67 3.52
N GLU A 284 -4.46 -1.39 3.24
CA GLU A 284 -3.44 -0.33 3.29
C GLU A 284 -2.80 -0.21 4.68
N LEU A 285 -3.58 -0.28 5.75
CA LEU A 285 -3.08 -0.26 7.13
C LEU A 285 -2.21 -1.49 7.42
N VAL A 286 -2.66 -2.69 7.08
CA VAL A 286 -1.92 -3.94 7.30
C VAL A 286 -0.56 -3.92 6.60
N VAL A 287 -0.51 -3.49 5.36
CA VAL A 287 0.74 -3.38 4.59
C VAL A 287 1.69 -2.34 5.20
N TRP A 288 1.16 -1.22 5.65
CA TRP A 288 1.96 -0.19 6.35
C TRP A 288 2.50 -0.70 7.70
N GLU A 289 1.70 -1.47 8.47
CA GLU A 289 2.16 -2.08 9.73
C GLU A 289 3.25 -3.11 9.48
N ALA A 290 3.11 -3.98 8.48
CA ALA A 290 4.14 -4.95 8.13
C ALA A 290 5.48 -4.27 7.80
N PHE A 291 5.46 -3.18 7.05
CA PHE A 291 6.66 -2.38 6.78
C PHE A 291 7.24 -1.81 8.09
N THR A 292 6.38 -1.29 8.95
CA THR A 292 6.79 -0.70 10.24
C THR A 292 7.43 -1.76 11.13
N HIS A 293 6.83 -2.95 11.27
CA HIS A 293 7.37 -4.06 12.03
C HIS A 293 8.74 -4.53 11.48
N ALA A 294 8.88 -4.60 10.17
CA ALA A 294 10.15 -4.97 9.55
C ALA A 294 11.26 -3.96 9.92
N VAL A 295 10.98 -2.66 9.81
CA VAL A 295 11.94 -1.62 10.16
C VAL A 295 12.27 -1.62 11.66
N ASP A 296 11.27 -1.81 12.53
CA ASP A 296 11.46 -1.78 13.98
C ASP A 296 12.36 -2.94 14.46
N ARG A 297 12.28 -4.11 13.82
CA ARG A 297 13.13 -5.29 14.12
C ARG A 297 14.59 -5.16 13.66
N MET A 298 14.91 -4.22 12.80
CA MET A 298 16.29 -4.02 12.32
C MET A 298 17.19 -3.43 13.41
N GLU A 299 18.49 -3.74 13.34
CA GLU A 299 19.50 -3.06 14.12
C GLU A 299 19.66 -1.59 13.69
N GLU A 300 20.02 -0.72 14.63
CA GLU A 300 20.26 0.70 14.32
C GLU A 300 21.46 0.86 13.38
N GLY A 301 21.30 1.69 12.36
CA GLY A 301 22.33 1.96 11.35
C GLY A 301 21.75 2.63 10.10
N ASP A 302 22.62 2.88 9.13
CA ASP A 302 22.28 3.63 7.91
C ASP A 302 21.16 2.93 7.11
N ASN A 303 21.20 1.62 6.98
CA ASN A 303 20.18 0.84 6.27
C ASN A 303 18.80 1.00 6.92
N LYS A 304 18.73 0.93 8.26
CA LYS A 304 17.46 1.15 8.98
C LYS A 304 16.96 2.58 8.76
N GLN A 305 17.87 3.55 8.73
CA GLN A 305 17.49 4.95 8.49
C GLN A 305 16.94 5.15 7.07
N VAL A 306 17.52 4.54 6.05
CA VAL A 306 17.02 4.60 4.67
C VAL A 306 15.64 3.94 4.59
N LEU A 307 15.46 2.78 5.20
CA LEU A 307 14.15 2.10 5.23
C LEU A 307 13.10 2.85 6.07
N ARG A 308 13.49 3.59 7.11
CA ARG A 308 12.59 4.54 7.80
C ARG A 308 12.09 5.63 6.86
N TRP A 309 12.96 6.23 6.05
CA TRP A 309 12.53 7.23 5.06
C TRP A 309 11.62 6.62 4.00
N LEU A 310 11.91 5.41 3.56
CA LEU A 310 11.11 4.71 2.57
C LEU A 310 9.73 4.32 3.12
N ARG A 311 9.65 3.81 4.38
CA ARG A 311 8.41 3.56 5.11
C ARG A 311 7.60 4.85 5.28
N ASP A 312 8.24 5.95 5.66
CA ASP A 312 7.58 7.25 5.80
C ASP A 312 7.04 7.74 4.46
N LEU A 313 7.78 7.55 3.36
CA LEU A 313 7.30 7.86 2.02
C LEU A 313 6.06 7.04 1.67
N HIS A 314 6.04 5.73 1.98
CA HIS A 314 4.88 4.88 1.78
C HIS A 314 3.66 5.39 2.57
N GLY A 315 3.81 5.61 3.87
CA GLY A 315 2.72 6.10 4.73
C GLY A 315 2.18 7.46 4.30
N PHE A 316 3.05 8.41 3.96
CA PHE A 316 2.63 9.71 3.45
C PHE A 316 1.94 9.63 2.09
N THR A 317 2.38 8.73 1.22
CA THR A 317 1.72 8.51 -0.07
C THR A 317 0.30 7.98 0.12
N LEU A 318 0.07 7.07 1.07
CA LEU A 318 -1.27 6.61 1.42
C LEU A 318 -2.15 7.74 1.99
N ILE A 319 -1.62 8.55 2.90
CA ILE A 319 -2.35 9.69 3.49
C ILE A 319 -2.67 10.73 2.41
N GLU A 320 -1.73 11.05 1.53
CA GLU A 320 -1.91 12.01 0.44
C GLU A 320 -2.94 11.50 -0.60
N LYS A 321 -2.91 10.21 -0.93
CA LYS A 321 -3.88 9.56 -1.84
C LYS A 321 -5.33 9.73 -1.35
N HIS A 322 -5.54 9.72 -0.04
CA HIS A 322 -6.85 9.86 0.58
C HIS A 322 -7.04 11.21 1.30
N ARG A 323 -6.33 12.22 0.83
CA ARG A 323 -6.32 13.57 1.42
C ARG A 323 -7.72 14.18 1.51
N ASP A 324 -8.56 13.98 0.51
CA ASP A 324 -9.95 14.41 0.47
C ASP A 324 -10.75 13.83 1.65
N TRP A 325 -10.61 12.54 1.92
CA TRP A 325 -11.26 11.89 3.05
C TRP A 325 -10.83 12.51 4.39
N TYR A 326 -9.51 12.67 4.59
CA TYR A 326 -8.97 13.26 5.82
C TYR A 326 -9.43 14.72 6.02
N LEU A 327 -9.49 15.49 4.96
CA LEU A 327 -9.97 16.87 4.98
C LEU A 327 -11.48 16.93 5.27
N MET A 328 -12.30 16.12 4.60
CA MET A 328 -13.75 16.08 4.82
C MET A 328 -14.12 15.63 6.22
N LYS A 329 -13.37 14.68 6.79
CA LYS A 329 -13.60 14.19 8.14
C LYS A 329 -12.94 15.05 9.23
N GLY A 330 -12.25 16.13 8.86
CA GLY A 330 -11.57 17.02 9.80
C GLY A 330 -10.38 16.39 10.52
N ARG A 331 -9.80 15.32 9.96
CA ARG A 331 -8.66 14.61 10.54
C ARG A 331 -7.33 15.31 10.24
N LEU A 332 -7.28 16.03 9.11
CA LEU A 332 -6.17 16.91 8.75
C LEU A 332 -6.68 18.32 8.44
N SER A 333 -5.91 19.33 8.80
CA SER A 333 -6.07 20.68 8.26
C SER A 333 -5.48 20.78 6.85
N ALA A 334 -5.94 21.74 6.06
CA ALA A 334 -5.37 22.00 4.72
C ALA A 334 -3.85 22.23 4.80
N HIS A 335 -3.40 23.01 5.78
CA HIS A 335 -1.98 23.30 6.00
C HIS A 335 -1.14 22.04 6.28
N ARG A 336 -1.65 21.09 7.06
CA ARG A 336 -0.97 19.79 7.28
C ARG A 336 -0.95 18.94 6.02
N ALA A 337 -2.03 18.94 5.25
CA ALA A 337 -2.10 18.23 3.99
C ALA A 337 -1.08 18.76 2.96
N GLU A 338 -0.94 20.09 2.85
CA GLU A 338 0.09 20.72 2.03
C GLU A 338 1.51 20.40 2.53
N ALA A 339 1.74 20.47 3.84
CA ALA A 339 3.03 20.14 4.46
C ALA A 339 3.48 18.71 4.19
N ILE A 340 2.56 17.73 4.05
CA ILE A 340 2.88 16.36 3.65
C ILE A 340 3.42 16.34 2.22
N THR A 341 2.75 16.98 1.27
CA THR A 341 3.20 17.07 -0.13
C THR A 341 4.58 17.72 -0.23
N ASP A 342 4.77 18.84 0.48
CA ASP A 342 6.06 19.55 0.53
C ASP A 342 7.17 18.68 1.13
N TYR A 343 6.88 17.94 2.20
CA TYR A 343 7.85 17.06 2.84
C TYR A 343 8.24 15.89 1.94
N ILE A 344 7.29 15.28 1.25
CA ILE A 344 7.59 14.27 0.23
C ILE A 344 8.54 14.87 -0.81
N ASN A 345 8.15 15.97 -1.45
CA ASN A 345 8.84 16.53 -2.60
C ASN A 345 10.23 17.12 -2.26
N HIS A 346 10.33 17.78 -1.13
CA HIS A 346 11.53 18.58 -0.80
C HIS A 346 12.41 17.97 0.28
N ARG A 347 12.01 16.84 0.88
CA ARG A 347 12.79 16.16 1.91
C ARG A 347 12.96 14.67 1.65
N LEU A 348 11.89 13.90 1.48
CA LEU A 348 11.99 12.45 1.32
C LEU A 348 12.58 12.04 -0.03
N LEU A 349 12.07 12.60 -1.13
CA LEU A 349 12.58 12.28 -2.45
C LEU A 349 14.08 12.58 -2.61
N PRO A 350 14.58 13.79 -2.23
CA PRO A 350 16.00 14.08 -2.31
C PRO A 350 16.88 13.20 -1.40
N ARG A 351 16.36 12.76 -0.24
CA ARG A 351 17.08 11.85 0.65
C ARG A 351 17.17 10.43 0.10
N LEU A 352 16.10 9.95 -0.55
CA LEU A 352 16.04 8.60 -1.08
C LEU A 352 16.72 8.48 -2.45
N ARG A 353 16.81 9.57 -3.22
CA ARG A 353 17.41 9.54 -4.56
C ARG A 353 18.83 8.92 -4.59
N PRO A 354 19.76 9.25 -3.69
CA PRO A 354 21.09 8.63 -3.69
C PRO A 354 21.09 7.13 -3.45
N HIS A 355 20.08 6.62 -2.74
CA HIS A 355 19.96 5.21 -2.35
C HIS A 355 19.09 4.38 -3.33
N ALA A 356 18.56 5.00 -4.40
CA ALA A 356 17.60 4.34 -5.27
C ALA A 356 18.17 3.08 -5.94
N LEU A 357 19.45 3.09 -6.33
CA LEU A 357 20.10 1.94 -6.93
C LEU A 357 20.32 0.83 -5.90
N ASP A 358 20.86 1.16 -4.72
CA ASP A 358 21.08 0.20 -3.64
C ASP A 358 19.76 -0.47 -3.19
N LEU A 359 18.67 0.30 -3.16
CA LEU A 359 17.35 -0.20 -2.84
C LEU A 359 16.83 -1.24 -3.85
N VAL A 360 17.05 -1.05 -5.14
CA VAL A 360 16.63 -2.08 -6.12
C VAL A 360 17.61 -3.24 -6.19
N ASP A 361 18.89 -3.02 -5.97
CA ASP A 361 19.90 -4.09 -5.94
C ASP A 361 19.70 -5.01 -4.72
N SER A 362 19.21 -4.49 -3.59
CA SER A 362 18.89 -5.29 -2.40
C SER A 362 17.73 -6.28 -2.60
N PHE A 363 16.95 -6.19 -3.68
CA PHE A 363 16.02 -7.26 -4.06
C PHE A 363 16.72 -8.55 -4.50
N GLY A 364 18.02 -8.52 -4.75
CA GLY A 364 18.82 -9.70 -5.09
C GLY A 364 18.52 -10.30 -6.46
N LEU A 365 17.96 -9.52 -7.37
CA LEU A 365 17.66 -9.97 -8.73
C LEU A 365 18.93 -9.99 -9.59
N ALA A 366 19.43 -11.19 -9.92
CA ALA A 366 20.55 -11.37 -10.82
C ALA A 366 20.17 -10.94 -12.28
N GLU A 367 21.14 -10.59 -13.10
CA GLU A 367 20.94 -10.19 -14.50
C GLU A 367 20.14 -11.23 -15.29
N GLY A 368 20.39 -12.53 -15.06
CA GLY A 368 19.63 -13.62 -15.66
C GLY A 368 18.14 -13.65 -15.30
N HIS A 369 17.74 -12.99 -14.21
CA HIS A 369 16.34 -12.76 -13.84
C HIS A 369 15.80 -11.46 -14.42
N ILE A 370 16.60 -10.39 -14.45
CA ILE A 370 16.21 -9.08 -14.99
C ILE A 370 15.94 -9.19 -16.49
N ARG A 371 16.90 -9.65 -17.29
CA ARG A 371 16.82 -9.90 -18.75
C ARG A 371 16.17 -8.73 -19.52
N ALA A 372 16.41 -7.50 -19.10
CA ALA A 372 15.95 -6.29 -19.76
C ALA A 372 17.19 -5.48 -20.20
N PRO A 373 17.49 -5.37 -21.48
CA PRO A 373 18.69 -4.70 -21.99
C PRO A 373 18.94 -3.31 -21.40
N ILE A 374 17.89 -2.52 -21.22
CA ILE A 374 17.98 -1.17 -20.63
C ILE A 374 18.42 -1.16 -19.15
N ALA A 375 18.41 -2.30 -18.47
CA ALA A 375 18.78 -2.43 -17.05
C ALA A 375 20.02 -3.31 -16.84
N THR A 376 20.58 -3.91 -17.91
CA THR A 376 21.73 -4.84 -17.85
C THR A 376 22.98 -4.32 -18.59
N GLY A 377 23.09 -3.00 -18.79
CA GLY A 377 24.29 -2.35 -19.31
C GLY A 377 24.13 -1.70 -20.69
N GLU A 378 23.25 -2.20 -21.56
CA GLU A 378 23.11 -1.71 -22.94
C GLU A 378 22.77 -0.21 -23.02
N GLU A 379 21.92 0.30 -22.11
CA GLU A 379 21.62 1.73 -22.11
C GLU A 379 22.83 2.57 -21.66
N HIS A 380 23.67 2.04 -20.78
CA HIS A 380 24.91 2.70 -20.41
C HIS A 380 25.85 2.85 -21.63
N GLU A 381 26.04 1.79 -22.39
CA GLU A 381 26.84 1.80 -23.61
C GLU A 381 26.29 2.80 -24.64
N ARG A 382 24.98 2.79 -24.88
CA ARG A 382 24.32 3.77 -25.78
C ARG A 382 24.57 5.22 -25.34
N GLN A 383 24.50 5.49 -24.01
CA GLN A 383 24.73 6.85 -23.49
C GLN A 383 26.20 7.27 -23.63
N GLU A 384 27.15 6.34 -23.51
CA GLU A 384 28.56 6.62 -23.71
C GLU A 384 28.86 6.89 -25.21
N GLU A 385 28.33 6.07 -26.13
CA GLU A 385 28.46 6.26 -27.57
C GLU A 385 27.86 7.60 -28.01
N ALA A 386 26.67 7.97 -27.54
CA ALA A 386 26.05 9.25 -27.87
C ALA A 386 26.92 10.43 -27.40
N ARG A 387 27.48 10.36 -26.17
CA ARG A 387 28.39 11.39 -25.66
C ARG A 387 29.70 11.48 -26.46
N ALA A 388 30.25 10.36 -26.90
CA ALA A 388 31.44 10.31 -27.74
C ALA A 388 31.18 10.99 -29.08
N TYR A 389 30.03 10.68 -29.70
CA TYR A 389 29.60 11.30 -30.94
C TYR A 389 29.42 12.82 -30.81
N GLU A 390 28.73 13.29 -29.80
CA GLU A 390 28.53 14.73 -29.53
C GLU A 390 29.86 15.49 -29.35
N LYS A 391 30.86 14.85 -28.76
CA LYS A 391 32.19 15.43 -28.56
C LYS A 391 33.10 15.32 -29.80
N GLY A 392 32.65 14.68 -30.88
CA GLY A 392 33.45 14.47 -32.07
C GLY A 392 34.62 13.52 -31.85
N ILE A 393 34.52 12.60 -30.90
CA ILE A 393 35.55 11.61 -30.55
C ILE A 393 35.23 10.22 -31.18
N ALA A 394 34.01 10.06 -31.68
CA ALA A 394 33.53 8.84 -32.32
C ALA A 394 33.80 8.86 -33.85
#